data_1e541845c8570b7eb45518e5d746ba4e
#
_entry.id   1e541845c8570b7eb45518e5d746ba4e
#
_cell.length_a   1.000
_cell.length_b   1.000
_cell.length_c   1.000
_cell.angle_alpha   90.00
_cell.angle_beta   90.00
_cell.angle_gamma   90.00
#
_symmetry.space_group_name_H-M   'P 1'
#
loop_
_entity.id
_entity.type
_entity.pdbx_description
1 polymer ?
#
loop_
_entity_poly.entity_id
_entity_poly.type
_entity_poly.pdbx_seq_one_letter_code
_entity_poly.pdbx_strand_id
1 'polypeptide(L)'
;MNFNAEQFAATQQANLNAAAGLSQSAFAGFERLVELNMAAGKAAVGESFANMQALMAAKSPQDLMAVQAALVQPAFEKSVSYGRHLSDIANSTGAEFTKAVEGKMAESEQAVKSLVESSLKNAPAGSDAAVAVFKTAFEASQTAAETLKKVAKQAADSAEASMKAASAQAEASVKAAM
;
A
#
# COMPACT_ATOMS: atom_id res chain seq x y z
N MET A 1 -38.42 -14.25 12.33
CA MET A 1 -37.20 -13.94 11.60
C MET A 1 -36.84 -15.18 10.80
N ASN A 2 -37.05 -15.18 9.49
CA ASN A 2 -36.55 -16.25 8.63
C ASN A 2 -35.07 -16.02 8.37
N PHE A 3 -34.25 -16.85 8.95
CA PHE A 3 -32.82 -16.88 8.67
C PHE A 3 -32.65 -17.37 7.23
N ASN A 4 -32.28 -16.48 6.33
CA ASN A 4 -32.07 -16.84 4.93
C ASN A 4 -30.67 -17.48 4.79
N ALA A 5 -30.63 -18.81 4.78
CA ALA A 5 -29.41 -19.61 4.67
C ALA A 5 -28.63 -19.30 3.38
N GLU A 6 -29.34 -18.96 2.29
CA GLU A 6 -28.70 -18.53 1.03
C GLU A 6 -27.94 -17.20 1.18
N GLN A 7 -28.53 -16.23 1.86
CA GLN A 7 -27.91 -14.92 2.08
C GLN A 7 -26.69 -15.03 3.01
N PHE A 8 -26.77 -15.92 4.02
CA PHE A 8 -25.63 -16.22 4.88
C PHE A 8 -24.50 -16.89 4.09
N ALA A 9 -24.81 -17.91 3.28
CA ALA A 9 -23.82 -18.60 2.45
C ALA A 9 -23.17 -17.63 1.44
N ALA A 10 -23.95 -16.77 0.79
CA ALA A 10 -23.43 -15.75 -0.14
C ALA A 10 -22.48 -14.77 0.55
N THR A 11 -22.81 -14.33 1.78
CA THR A 11 -21.95 -13.43 2.56
C THR A 11 -20.64 -14.12 2.95
N GLN A 12 -20.70 -15.38 3.38
CA GLN A 12 -19.49 -16.15 3.69
C GLN A 12 -18.60 -16.35 2.47
N GLN A 13 -19.19 -16.69 1.32
CA GLN A 13 -18.45 -16.82 0.07
C GLN A 13 -17.80 -15.50 -0.34
N ALA A 14 -18.51 -14.38 -0.22
CA ALA A 14 -17.97 -13.05 -0.50
C ALA A 14 -16.78 -12.69 0.43
N ASN A 15 -16.86 -13.06 1.71
CA ASN A 15 -15.77 -12.84 2.66
C ASN A 15 -14.54 -13.71 2.36
N LEU A 16 -14.75 -14.97 1.97
CA LEU A 16 -13.66 -15.85 1.54
C LEU A 16 -12.98 -15.33 0.28
N ASN A 17 -13.74 -14.88 -0.71
CA ASN A 17 -13.19 -14.31 -1.94
C ASN A 17 -12.40 -13.02 -1.66
N ALA A 18 -12.86 -12.18 -0.71
CA ALA A 18 -12.13 -11.00 -0.30
C ALA A 18 -10.81 -11.35 0.40
N ALA A 19 -10.82 -12.32 1.31
CA ALA A 19 -9.61 -12.77 1.98
C ALA A 19 -8.61 -13.37 0.99
N ALA A 20 -9.08 -14.14 0.00
CA ALA A 20 -8.26 -14.68 -1.08
C ALA A 20 -7.65 -13.56 -1.93
N GLY A 21 -8.43 -12.53 -2.30
CA GLY A 21 -7.94 -11.37 -3.05
C GLY A 21 -6.87 -10.58 -2.31
N LEU A 22 -7.07 -10.32 -1.01
CA LEU A 22 -6.07 -9.67 -0.16
C LEU A 22 -4.78 -10.48 -0.06
N SER A 23 -4.91 -11.81 0.07
CA SER A 23 -3.75 -12.71 0.09
C SER A 23 -2.98 -12.66 -1.24
N GLN A 24 -3.69 -12.67 -2.37
CA GLN A 24 -3.06 -12.55 -3.70
C GLN A 24 -2.31 -11.23 -3.87
N SER A 25 -2.89 -10.09 -3.45
CA SER A 25 -2.19 -8.80 -3.51
C SER A 25 -0.95 -8.77 -2.63
N ALA A 26 -1.00 -9.38 -1.44
CA ALA A 26 0.16 -9.49 -0.57
C ALA A 26 1.27 -10.36 -1.18
N PHE A 27 0.92 -11.50 -1.80
CA PHE A 27 1.87 -12.36 -2.51
C PHE A 27 2.48 -11.65 -3.72
N ALA A 28 1.71 -10.94 -4.52
CA ALA A 28 2.22 -10.16 -5.65
C ALA A 28 3.20 -9.06 -5.20
N GLY A 29 2.95 -8.40 -4.09
CA GLY A 29 3.89 -7.45 -3.49
C GLY A 29 5.19 -8.13 -3.04
N PHE A 30 5.08 -9.31 -2.44
CA PHE A 30 6.24 -10.09 -2.04
C PHE A 30 7.07 -10.59 -3.24
N GLU A 31 6.44 -11.07 -4.30
CA GLU A 31 7.11 -11.46 -5.55
C GLU A 31 7.91 -10.30 -6.14
N ARG A 32 7.32 -9.10 -6.24
CA ARG A 32 8.01 -7.90 -6.71
C ARG A 32 9.23 -7.55 -5.84
N LEU A 33 9.13 -7.73 -4.52
CA LEU A 33 10.26 -7.56 -3.60
C LEU A 33 11.39 -8.57 -3.85
N VAL A 34 11.04 -9.83 -4.06
CA VAL A 34 12.02 -10.88 -4.37
C VAL A 34 12.71 -10.58 -5.70
N GLU A 35 11.96 -10.19 -6.73
CA GLU A 35 12.52 -9.82 -8.04
C GLU A 35 13.47 -8.62 -7.92
N LEU A 36 13.09 -7.57 -7.19
CA LEU A 36 13.95 -6.41 -6.93
C LEU A 36 15.24 -6.82 -6.24
N ASN A 37 15.16 -7.64 -5.19
CA ASN A 37 16.34 -8.11 -4.45
C ASN A 37 17.24 -9.00 -5.32
N MET A 38 16.67 -9.88 -6.13
CA MET A 38 17.45 -10.71 -7.04
C MET A 38 18.14 -9.87 -8.13
N ALA A 39 17.44 -8.89 -8.69
CA ALA A 39 18.02 -7.99 -9.67
C ALA A 39 19.18 -7.16 -9.06
N ALA A 40 18.96 -6.60 -7.87
CA ALA A 40 20.00 -5.87 -7.14
C ALA A 40 21.21 -6.76 -6.79
N GLY A 41 20.96 -7.99 -6.34
CA GLY A 41 22.01 -8.96 -6.05
C GLY A 41 22.85 -9.35 -7.27
N LYS A 42 22.19 -9.63 -8.39
CA LYS A 42 22.89 -9.92 -9.67
C LYS A 42 23.71 -8.73 -10.15
N ALA A 43 23.16 -7.52 -10.07
CA ALA A 43 23.88 -6.30 -10.43
C ALA A 43 25.12 -6.11 -9.53
N ALA A 44 24.97 -6.26 -8.21
CA ALA A 44 26.07 -6.10 -7.25
C ALA A 44 27.19 -7.10 -7.49
N VAL A 45 26.88 -8.37 -7.80
CA VAL A 45 27.89 -9.39 -8.14
C VAL A 45 28.63 -9.01 -9.42
N GLY A 46 27.91 -8.64 -10.50
CA GLY A 46 28.52 -8.23 -11.76
C GLY A 46 29.45 -7.02 -11.59
N GLU A 47 29.03 -6.03 -10.80
CA GLU A 47 29.84 -4.86 -10.49
C GLU A 47 31.05 -5.16 -9.65
N SER A 48 30.93 -6.08 -8.67
CA SER A 48 32.08 -6.50 -7.86
C SER A 48 33.19 -7.06 -8.74
N PHE A 49 32.86 -7.86 -9.76
CA PHE A 49 33.84 -8.36 -10.73
C PHE A 49 34.44 -7.24 -11.59
N ALA A 50 33.60 -6.33 -12.10
CA ALA A 50 34.06 -5.21 -12.91
C ALA A 50 34.99 -4.27 -12.10
N ASN A 51 34.61 -4.00 -10.86
CA ASN A 51 35.39 -3.16 -9.95
C ASN A 51 36.74 -3.82 -9.60
N MET A 52 36.74 -5.13 -9.36
CA MET A 52 37.98 -5.88 -9.13
C MET A 52 38.91 -5.82 -10.34
N GLN A 53 38.37 -5.97 -11.56
CA GLN A 53 39.16 -5.84 -12.78
C GLN A 53 39.73 -4.42 -12.93
N ALA A 54 38.95 -3.39 -12.65
CA ALA A 54 39.41 -2.01 -12.70
C ALA A 54 40.54 -1.73 -11.69
N LEU A 55 40.41 -2.23 -10.47
CA LEU A 55 41.44 -2.14 -9.45
C LEU A 55 42.73 -2.88 -9.83
N MET A 56 42.60 -4.06 -10.44
CA MET A 56 43.78 -4.83 -10.90
C MET A 56 44.45 -4.18 -12.13
N ALA A 57 43.76 -3.40 -12.90
CA ALA A 57 44.28 -2.67 -14.06
C ALA A 57 45.00 -1.38 -13.66
N ALA A 58 44.78 -0.85 -12.48
CA ALA A 58 45.42 0.37 -11.99
C ALA A 58 46.93 0.16 -11.78
N LYS A 59 47.73 1.03 -12.41
CA LYS A 59 49.19 0.94 -12.41
C LYS A 59 49.86 1.99 -11.52
N SER A 60 49.12 2.91 -10.99
CA SER A 60 49.61 4.00 -10.15
C SER A 60 48.66 4.29 -8.99
N PRO A 61 49.16 4.90 -7.87
CA PRO A 61 48.30 5.38 -6.80
C PRO A 61 47.20 6.35 -7.27
N GLN A 62 47.48 7.16 -8.28
CA GLN A 62 46.53 8.08 -8.88
C GLN A 62 45.42 7.33 -9.60
N ASP A 63 45.74 6.26 -10.34
CA ASP A 63 44.73 5.40 -10.98
C ASP A 63 43.79 4.75 -9.95
N LEU A 64 44.36 4.28 -8.83
CA LEU A 64 43.55 3.69 -7.73
C LEU A 64 42.56 4.70 -7.14
N MET A 65 43.02 5.95 -6.92
CA MET A 65 42.13 7.00 -6.42
C MET A 65 41.02 7.35 -7.46
N ALA A 66 41.38 7.41 -8.74
CA ALA A 66 40.41 7.65 -9.81
C ALA A 66 39.36 6.52 -9.90
N VAL A 67 39.77 5.27 -9.79
CA VAL A 67 38.85 4.12 -9.76
C VAL A 67 37.93 4.22 -8.55
N GLN A 68 38.46 4.49 -7.35
CA GLN A 68 37.63 4.66 -6.16
C GLN A 68 36.59 5.78 -6.31
N ALA A 69 37.02 6.95 -6.82
CA ALA A 69 36.10 8.07 -7.06
C ALA A 69 35.00 7.71 -8.07
N ALA A 70 35.33 6.97 -9.12
CA ALA A 70 34.39 6.53 -10.14
C ALA A 70 33.35 5.50 -9.63
N LEU A 71 33.62 4.84 -8.49
CA LEU A 71 32.71 3.85 -7.91
C LEU A 71 31.64 4.47 -7.01
N VAL A 72 31.91 5.63 -6.41
CA VAL A 72 31.04 6.24 -5.39
C VAL A 72 29.71 6.70 -6.01
N GLN A 73 29.77 7.43 -7.10
CA GLN A 73 28.57 8.01 -7.73
C GLN A 73 27.60 6.94 -8.24
N PRO A 74 28.02 5.92 -9.03
CA PRO A 74 27.11 4.85 -9.47
C PRO A 74 26.53 4.04 -8.30
N ALA A 75 27.30 3.79 -7.24
CA ALA A 75 26.80 3.07 -6.05
C ALA A 75 25.70 3.86 -5.35
N PHE A 76 25.84 5.18 -5.25
CA PHE A 76 24.83 6.05 -4.68
C PHE A 76 23.56 6.08 -5.55
N GLU A 77 23.69 6.29 -6.88
CA GLU A 77 22.55 6.32 -7.80
C GLU A 77 21.73 5.01 -7.74
N LYS A 78 22.39 3.87 -7.61
CA LYS A 78 21.74 2.57 -7.47
C LYS A 78 21.04 2.41 -6.13
N SER A 79 21.63 2.89 -5.05
CA SER A 79 21.01 2.87 -3.73
C SER A 79 19.72 3.71 -3.73
N VAL A 80 19.74 4.88 -4.35
CA VAL A 80 18.56 5.74 -4.53
C VAL A 80 17.51 5.05 -5.40
N SER A 81 17.92 4.47 -6.52
CA SER A 81 17.03 3.73 -7.43
C SER A 81 16.37 2.54 -6.73
N TYR A 82 17.14 1.76 -5.99
CA TYR A 82 16.61 0.65 -5.19
C TYR A 82 15.59 1.13 -4.17
N GLY A 83 15.89 2.20 -3.45
CA GLY A 83 14.97 2.81 -2.48
C GLY A 83 13.67 3.28 -3.11
N ARG A 84 13.72 3.87 -4.32
CA ARG A 84 12.52 4.25 -5.08
C ARG A 84 11.68 3.05 -5.47
N HIS A 85 12.28 2.01 -6.05
CA HIS A 85 11.56 0.78 -6.39
C HIS A 85 10.93 0.12 -5.18
N LEU A 86 11.62 0.09 -4.05
CA LEU A 86 11.09 -0.43 -2.79
C LEU A 86 9.87 0.38 -2.32
N SER A 87 9.95 1.70 -2.39
CA SER A 87 8.84 2.60 -2.06
C SER A 87 7.64 2.39 -3.01
N ASP A 88 7.89 2.25 -4.30
CA ASP A 88 6.84 2.01 -5.31
C ASP A 88 6.11 0.68 -5.06
N ILE A 89 6.85 -0.38 -4.72
CA ILE A 89 6.27 -1.69 -4.36
C ILE A 89 5.42 -1.55 -3.09
N ALA A 90 5.93 -0.89 -2.06
CA ALA A 90 5.20 -0.69 -0.81
C ALA A 90 3.91 0.12 -1.03
N ASN A 91 4.00 1.22 -1.78
CA ASN A 91 2.86 2.09 -2.08
C ASN A 91 1.82 1.39 -2.95
N SER A 92 2.23 0.68 -4.01
CA SER A 92 1.31 -0.04 -4.89
C SER A 92 0.59 -1.16 -4.15
N THR A 93 1.32 -1.95 -3.35
CA THR A 93 0.74 -3.04 -2.55
C THR A 93 -0.21 -2.49 -1.48
N GLY A 94 0.17 -1.40 -0.81
CA GLY A 94 -0.67 -0.70 0.16
C GLY A 94 -1.94 -0.13 -0.46
N ALA A 95 -1.85 0.46 -1.66
CA ALA A 95 -3.00 1.00 -2.38
C ALA A 95 -3.97 -0.11 -2.84
N GLU A 96 -3.45 -1.25 -3.33
CA GLU A 96 -4.26 -2.42 -3.68
C GLU A 96 -5.00 -2.96 -2.46
N PHE A 97 -4.32 -3.07 -1.32
CA PHE A 97 -4.92 -3.49 -0.05
C PHE A 97 -6.02 -2.52 0.42
N THR A 98 -5.73 -1.23 0.42
CA THR A 98 -6.70 -0.18 0.80
C THR A 98 -7.94 -0.23 -0.08
N LYS A 99 -7.77 -0.34 -1.39
CA LYS A 99 -8.88 -0.45 -2.35
C LYS A 99 -9.75 -1.68 -2.11
N ALA A 100 -9.13 -2.82 -1.80
CA ALA A 100 -9.86 -4.05 -1.49
C ALA A 100 -10.67 -3.93 -0.18
N VAL A 101 -10.11 -3.30 0.85
CA VAL A 101 -10.80 -3.03 2.12
C VAL A 101 -11.94 -2.03 1.91
N GLU A 102 -11.71 -0.94 1.18
CA GLU A 102 -12.75 0.05 0.86
C GLU A 102 -13.91 -0.57 0.08
N GLY A 103 -13.61 -1.43 -0.90
CA GLY A 103 -14.64 -2.17 -1.64
C GLY A 103 -15.50 -3.04 -0.73
N LYS A 104 -14.88 -3.75 0.21
CA LYS A 104 -15.61 -4.55 1.20
C LYS A 104 -16.43 -3.74 2.19
N MET A 105 -15.92 -2.61 2.62
CA MET A 105 -16.68 -1.69 3.48
C MET A 105 -17.91 -1.16 2.74
N ALA A 106 -17.77 -0.78 1.46
CA ALA A 106 -18.90 -0.31 0.64
C ALA A 106 -19.97 -1.40 0.43
N GLU A 107 -19.56 -2.66 0.16
CA GLU A 107 -20.50 -3.79 0.07
C GLU A 107 -21.23 -4.02 1.39
N SER A 108 -20.53 -4.00 2.52
CA SER A 108 -21.11 -4.15 3.85
C SER A 108 -22.09 -3.02 4.17
N GLU A 109 -21.74 -1.79 3.83
CA GLU A 109 -22.60 -0.62 4.00
C GLU A 109 -23.90 -0.74 3.18
N GLN A 110 -23.80 -1.19 1.92
CA GLN A 110 -24.96 -1.44 1.07
C GLN A 110 -25.84 -2.58 1.61
N ALA A 111 -25.25 -3.66 2.11
CA ALA A 111 -25.98 -4.76 2.70
C ALA A 111 -26.75 -4.33 3.96
N VAL A 112 -26.12 -3.56 4.84
CA VAL A 112 -26.76 -3.01 6.03
C VAL A 112 -27.88 -2.05 5.65
N LYS A 113 -27.65 -1.16 4.67
CA LYS A 113 -28.68 -0.23 4.17
C LYS A 113 -29.90 -0.95 3.63
N SER A 114 -29.71 -1.98 2.81
CA SER A 114 -30.83 -2.79 2.27
C SER A 114 -31.58 -3.56 3.37
N LEU A 115 -30.84 -4.06 4.39
CA LEU A 115 -31.45 -4.70 5.55
C LEU A 115 -32.30 -3.72 6.36
N VAL A 116 -31.81 -2.51 6.58
CA VAL A 116 -32.53 -1.43 7.25
C VAL A 116 -33.80 -1.08 6.45
N GLU A 117 -33.69 -0.82 5.16
CA GLU A 117 -34.83 -0.50 4.31
C GLU A 117 -35.90 -1.60 4.28
N SER A 118 -35.48 -2.87 4.23
CA SER A 118 -36.40 -4.00 4.27
C SER A 118 -37.09 -4.13 5.64
N SER A 119 -36.35 -3.89 6.71
CA SER A 119 -36.90 -3.89 8.08
C SER A 119 -37.91 -2.74 8.29
N LEU A 120 -37.63 -1.55 7.71
CA LEU A 120 -38.54 -0.41 7.76
C LEU A 120 -39.85 -0.65 6.98
N LYS A 121 -39.78 -1.30 5.82
CA LYS A 121 -40.96 -1.67 5.03
C LYS A 121 -41.86 -2.70 5.70
N ASN A 122 -41.29 -3.55 6.55
CA ASN A 122 -41.99 -4.62 7.24
C ASN A 122 -42.27 -4.29 8.73
N ALA A 123 -42.07 -3.04 9.15
CA ALA A 123 -42.27 -2.62 10.52
C ALA A 123 -43.75 -2.62 10.90
N PRO A 124 -44.15 -3.13 12.07
CA PRO A 124 -45.52 -3.10 12.54
C PRO A 124 -46.04 -1.66 12.70
N ALA A 125 -47.34 -1.47 12.49
CA ALA A 125 -47.99 -0.17 12.70
C ALA A 125 -47.79 0.30 14.15
N GLY A 126 -47.27 1.54 14.32
CA GLY A 126 -46.94 2.13 15.64
C GLY A 126 -45.47 2.12 16.01
N SER A 127 -44.57 1.59 15.15
CA SER A 127 -43.11 1.58 15.38
C SER A 127 -42.38 2.79 14.78
N ASP A 128 -43.10 3.80 14.31
CA ASP A 128 -42.53 4.96 13.59
C ASP A 128 -41.45 5.71 14.39
N ALA A 129 -41.62 5.85 15.70
CA ALA A 129 -40.63 6.50 16.57
C ALA A 129 -39.34 5.66 16.72
N ALA A 130 -39.46 4.34 16.84
CA ALA A 130 -38.30 3.45 16.92
C ALA A 130 -37.54 3.41 15.60
N VAL A 131 -38.27 3.42 14.48
CA VAL A 131 -37.75 3.49 13.13
C VAL A 131 -36.96 4.81 12.90
N ALA A 132 -37.50 5.95 13.33
CA ALA A 132 -36.85 7.24 13.23
C ALA A 132 -35.53 7.29 14.01
N VAL A 133 -35.53 6.81 15.26
CA VAL A 133 -34.32 6.72 16.08
C VAL A 133 -33.27 5.81 15.45
N PHE A 134 -33.66 4.67 14.92
CA PHE A 134 -32.73 3.73 14.28
C PHE A 134 -32.13 4.35 13.00
N LYS A 135 -32.92 5.03 12.18
CA LYS A 135 -32.48 5.73 10.99
C LYS A 135 -31.45 6.82 11.32
N THR A 136 -31.74 7.65 12.31
CA THR A 136 -30.82 8.71 12.77
C THR A 136 -29.50 8.14 13.29
N ALA A 137 -29.56 7.05 14.10
CA ALA A 137 -28.36 6.40 14.59
C ALA A 137 -27.52 5.77 13.47
N PHE A 138 -28.16 5.20 12.46
CA PHE A 138 -27.49 4.65 11.29
C PHE A 138 -26.82 5.73 10.44
N GLU A 139 -27.51 6.83 10.14
CA GLU A 139 -26.95 7.97 9.42
C GLU A 139 -25.76 8.60 10.18
N ALA A 140 -25.84 8.73 11.48
CA ALA A 140 -24.74 9.20 12.32
C ALA A 140 -23.54 8.25 12.27
N SER A 141 -23.76 6.94 12.28
CA SER A 141 -22.71 5.92 12.14
C SER A 141 -22.02 5.99 10.76
N GLN A 142 -22.78 6.18 9.68
CA GLN A 142 -22.22 6.37 8.34
C GLN A 142 -21.35 7.63 8.25
N THR A 143 -21.84 8.75 8.78
CA THR A 143 -21.07 10.02 8.81
C THR A 143 -19.76 9.86 9.61
N ALA A 144 -19.79 9.15 10.72
CA ALA A 144 -18.58 8.86 11.50
C ALA A 144 -17.60 7.97 10.72
N ALA A 145 -18.07 6.94 10.02
CA ALA A 145 -17.24 6.06 9.20
C ALA A 145 -16.59 6.83 8.03
N GLU A 146 -17.34 7.69 7.34
CA GLU A 146 -16.81 8.55 6.27
C GLU A 146 -15.76 9.53 6.80
N THR A 147 -15.97 10.10 7.98
CA THR A 147 -15.01 11.00 8.62
C THR A 147 -13.71 10.26 8.95
N LEU A 148 -13.79 9.04 9.50
CA LEU A 148 -12.62 8.20 9.76
C LEU A 148 -11.87 7.85 8.48
N LYS A 149 -12.57 7.50 7.39
CA LYS A 149 -11.95 7.26 6.07
C LYS A 149 -11.19 8.49 5.57
N LYS A 150 -11.80 9.68 5.67
CA LYS A 150 -11.15 10.94 5.26
C LYS A 150 -9.90 11.23 6.09
N VAL A 151 -9.97 11.07 7.41
CA VAL A 151 -8.81 11.27 8.30
C VAL A 151 -7.71 10.26 8.01
N ALA A 152 -8.03 8.98 7.82
CA ALA A 152 -7.06 7.96 7.47
C ALA A 152 -6.36 8.23 6.13
N LYS A 153 -7.14 8.64 5.12
CA LYS A 153 -6.59 9.03 3.81
C LYS A 153 -5.68 10.25 3.94
N GLN A 154 -6.10 11.28 4.65
CA GLN A 154 -5.30 12.49 4.85
C GLN A 154 -4.00 12.19 5.61
N ALA A 155 -4.03 11.27 6.58
CA ALA A 155 -2.82 10.82 7.27
C ALA A 155 -1.87 10.06 6.33
N ALA A 156 -2.39 9.19 5.46
CA ALA A 156 -1.61 8.47 4.47
C ALA A 156 -0.98 9.43 3.44
N ASP A 157 -1.76 10.36 2.89
CA ASP A 157 -1.28 11.37 1.93
C ASP A 157 -0.20 12.26 2.55
N SER A 158 -0.35 12.64 3.83
CA SER A 158 0.63 13.43 4.57
C SER A 158 1.93 12.66 4.82
N ALA A 159 1.83 11.36 5.15
CA ALA A 159 2.99 10.49 5.33
C ALA A 159 3.75 10.33 3.99
N GLU A 160 3.04 10.11 2.89
CA GLU A 160 3.65 10.00 1.56
C GLU A 160 4.35 11.31 1.13
N ALA A 161 3.71 12.46 1.35
CA ALA A 161 4.30 13.77 1.08
C ALA A 161 5.57 14.01 1.91
N SER A 162 5.56 13.62 3.19
CA SER A 162 6.73 13.72 4.07
C SER A 162 7.88 12.83 3.63
N MET A 163 7.60 11.60 3.19
CA MET A 163 8.63 10.69 2.65
C MET A 163 9.23 11.20 1.35
N LYS A 164 8.41 11.74 0.43
CA LYS A 164 8.88 12.36 -0.82
C LYS A 164 9.76 13.60 -0.53
N ALA A 165 9.37 14.44 0.42
CA ALA A 165 10.15 15.60 0.82
C ALA A 165 11.50 15.18 1.44
N ALA A 166 11.51 14.18 2.31
CA ALA A 166 12.73 13.66 2.92
C ALA A 166 13.70 13.05 1.89
N SER A 167 13.17 12.30 0.92
CA SER A 167 14.00 11.72 -0.16
C SER A 167 14.60 12.81 -1.07
N ALA A 168 13.81 13.82 -1.43
CA ALA A 168 14.29 14.95 -2.24
C ALA A 168 15.38 15.78 -1.51
N GLN A 169 15.22 15.96 -0.19
CA GLN A 169 16.20 16.66 0.62
C GLN A 169 17.50 15.86 0.77
N ALA A 170 17.41 14.54 0.91
CA ALA A 170 18.58 13.66 0.93
C ALA A 170 19.35 13.74 -0.39
N GLU A 171 18.66 13.68 -1.54
CA GLU A 171 19.25 13.83 -2.87
C GLU A 171 19.94 15.20 -3.03
N ALA A 172 19.31 16.29 -2.59
CA ALA A 172 19.87 17.63 -2.66
C ALA A 172 21.13 17.77 -1.79
N SER A 173 21.12 17.18 -0.60
CA SER A 173 22.26 17.23 0.33
C SER A 173 23.48 16.49 -0.23
N VAL A 174 23.27 15.35 -0.87
CA VAL A 174 24.35 14.58 -1.49
C VAL A 174 24.92 15.32 -2.69
N LYS A 175 24.05 15.90 -3.52
CA LYS A 175 24.49 16.70 -4.69
C LYS A 175 25.25 17.96 -4.30
N ALA A 176 24.98 18.53 -3.13
CA ALA A 176 25.70 19.69 -2.61
C ALA A 176 27.06 19.33 -1.97
N ALA A 177 27.25 18.07 -1.59
CA ALA A 177 28.49 17.57 -0.96
C ALA A 177 29.51 17.02 -1.98
N MET A 178 29.13 16.93 -3.25
CA MET A 178 29.99 16.53 -4.40
C MET A 178 30.48 17.76 -5.15
#